data_a085af0edbe196c4e7d5bbd4dbd76fbf
#
_entry.id   a085af0edbe196c4e7d5bbd4dbd76fbf
#
_cell.length_a   1.000
_cell.length_b   1.000
_cell.length_c   1.000
_cell.angle_alpha   90.00
_cell.angle_beta   90.00
_cell.angle_gamma   90.00
#
_symmetry.space_group_name_H-M   'P 1'
#
loop_
_entity.id
_entity.type
_entity.pdbx_description
1 polymer ?
#
loop_
_entity_poly.entity_id
_entity_poly.type
_entity_poly.pdbx_seq_one_letter_code
_entity_poly.pdbx_strand_id
1 'polypeptide(L)'
;MDRNPAIVLSAPRRVVLATWGTAGDIAPYAGLAAGLKKAGHDVVVVTSGRHAATFHGLALKVRAMPLDRQEAEIGQPRARRARRDNARDMALIAAEHLLAAAGAGADVLLAHPLLHPQAALVGRGLDIPCIGVYTVSHAMMLPRLVTGGSHGRYRATDALVRLVLSPIYRSANGYLRRELNLPRGRMEDLRLPLSTCAVRYGFSAALMPRGVRIPAPHRVVGAWHPQRAAGWRPDARLVDFLDSGPAPVYFGFGSMTGIDVEQLADTVTTVVRRLGVRAVVQGGWAGLEARGDDVLNIGPCPHDWLLPRMRAAVHHAGPGTVHACLRAMTPALPVPVGLDQPFWSSRLRALGLTPAVIPQRRLNADNLGWALDRLLEGHEYRVRTQEIGRLVGRQDGTAALLEELG
;
A
#
# COMPACT_ATOMS: atom_id res chain seq x y z
N MET A 1 16.75 -22.66 22.13
CA MET A 1 16.16 -21.72 23.13
C MET A 1 16.48 -20.33 22.65
N ASP A 2 15.68 -19.78 21.75
CA ASP A 2 15.87 -18.41 21.25
C ASP A 2 14.72 -17.57 21.78
N ARG A 3 15.00 -16.86 22.84
CA ARG A 3 14.15 -15.77 23.33
C ARG A 3 14.38 -14.58 22.41
N ASN A 4 13.46 -14.37 21.45
CA ASN A 4 13.34 -13.07 20.82
C ASN A 4 12.87 -12.11 21.92
N PRO A 5 13.69 -11.16 22.40
CA PRO A 5 13.27 -10.28 23.49
C PRO A 5 12.12 -9.42 22.96
N ALA A 6 10.99 -9.47 23.62
CA ALA A 6 9.94 -8.47 23.44
C ALA A 6 10.63 -7.11 23.67
N ILE A 7 10.70 -6.29 22.63
CA ILE A 7 11.33 -4.97 22.69
C ILE A 7 10.35 -4.07 23.44
N VAL A 8 10.55 -3.92 24.76
CA VAL A 8 9.78 -3.00 25.59
C VAL A 8 10.35 -1.59 25.42
N LEU A 9 9.62 -0.69 24.74
CA LEU A 9 10.01 0.71 24.55
C LEU A 9 9.48 1.57 25.70
N SER A 10 10.25 1.67 26.77
CA SER A 10 9.98 2.63 27.85
C SER A 10 10.56 4.03 27.59
N ALA A 11 11.33 4.23 26.51
CA ALA A 11 12.01 5.50 26.17
C ALA A 11 11.85 5.85 24.68
N PRO A 12 11.89 7.16 24.33
CA PRO A 12 11.92 7.60 22.93
C PRO A 12 13.08 6.96 22.18
N ARG A 13 12.80 6.44 20.98
CA ARG A 13 13.81 5.81 20.11
C ARG A 13 13.92 6.55 18.78
N ARG A 14 15.09 6.42 18.16
CA ARG A 14 15.30 6.85 16.79
C ARG A 14 14.93 5.72 15.84
N VAL A 15 13.82 5.92 15.13
CA VAL A 15 13.25 4.96 14.17
C VAL A 15 13.62 5.37 12.76
N VAL A 16 14.26 4.49 12.00
CA VAL A 16 14.42 4.66 10.55
C VAL A 16 13.35 3.86 9.84
N LEU A 17 12.44 4.54 9.15
CA LEU A 17 11.40 3.94 8.32
C LEU A 17 11.80 4.04 6.85
N ALA A 18 12.14 2.90 6.24
CA ALA A 18 12.47 2.82 4.83
C ALA A 18 11.24 2.42 4.01
N THR A 19 10.82 3.29 3.09
CA THR A 19 9.65 3.06 2.24
C THR A 19 9.89 3.47 0.80
N TRP A 20 9.25 2.75 -0.13
CA TRP A 20 9.31 3.01 -1.56
C TRP A 20 8.06 2.45 -2.25
N GLY A 21 7.68 3.04 -3.37
CA GLY A 21 6.53 2.61 -4.17
C GLY A 21 5.75 3.77 -4.78
N THR A 22 4.50 3.52 -5.11
CA THR A 22 3.56 4.53 -5.61
C THR A 22 2.95 5.33 -4.46
N ALA A 23 2.22 6.40 -4.76
CA ALA A 23 1.53 7.19 -3.74
C ALA A 23 0.59 6.34 -2.86
N GLY A 24 -0.05 5.32 -3.44
CA GLY A 24 -0.91 4.38 -2.70
C GLY A 24 -0.14 3.48 -1.74
N ASP A 25 1.10 3.12 -2.09
CA ASP A 25 1.99 2.36 -1.21
C ASP A 25 2.51 3.23 -0.07
N ILE A 26 2.83 4.50 -0.35
CA ILE A 26 3.44 5.44 0.59
C ILE A 26 2.45 5.93 1.66
N ALA A 27 1.20 6.14 1.30
CA ALA A 27 0.21 6.74 2.19
C ALA A 27 0.04 6.01 3.55
N PRO A 28 -0.03 4.66 3.64
CA PRO A 28 -0.07 3.96 4.91
C PRO A 28 1.17 4.20 5.79
N TYR A 29 2.36 4.28 5.17
CA TYR A 29 3.62 4.53 5.90
C TYR A 29 3.70 5.96 6.42
N ALA A 30 3.11 6.92 5.73
CA ALA A 30 2.98 8.27 6.25
C ALA A 30 2.15 8.30 7.55
N GLY A 31 1.06 7.53 7.58
CA GLY A 31 0.26 7.33 8.80
C GLY A 31 1.04 6.65 9.92
N LEU A 32 1.76 5.57 9.61
CA LEU A 32 2.61 4.88 10.56
C LEU A 32 3.68 5.81 11.15
N ALA A 33 4.42 6.53 10.30
CA ALA A 33 5.47 7.45 10.72
C ALA A 33 4.93 8.59 11.60
N ALA A 34 3.77 9.15 11.25
CA ALA A 34 3.11 10.18 12.05
C ALA A 34 2.67 9.65 13.42
N GLY A 35 2.17 8.41 13.48
CA GLY A 35 1.80 7.75 14.73
C GLY A 35 3.01 7.49 15.64
N LEU A 36 4.11 7.00 15.09
CA LEU A 36 5.38 6.81 15.79
C LEU A 36 5.90 8.14 16.35
N LYS A 37 5.88 9.21 15.54
CA LYS A 37 6.27 10.53 16.00
C LYS A 37 5.37 11.06 17.12
N LYS A 38 4.04 10.87 16.99
CA LYS A 38 3.07 11.26 18.04
C LYS A 38 3.32 10.53 19.36
N ALA A 39 3.82 9.29 19.31
CA ALA A 39 4.23 8.51 20.48
C ALA A 39 5.58 8.95 21.06
N GLY A 40 6.23 9.98 20.51
CA GLY A 40 7.46 10.57 21.04
C GLY A 40 8.75 10.04 20.41
N HIS A 41 8.69 9.18 19.39
CA HIS A 41 9.87 8.68 18.71
C HIS A 41 10.47 9.71 17.74
N ASP A 42 11.81 9.71 17.58
CA ASP A 42 12.50 10.45 16.54
C ASP A 42 12.47 9.62 15.24
N VAL A 43 11.62 10.02 14.30
CA VAL A 43 11.39 9.27 13.06
C VAL A 43 12.10 9.90 11.88
N VAL A 44 12.97 9.14 11.23
CA VAL A 44 13.63 9.47 9.97
C VAL A 44 13.06 8.58 8.87
N VAL A 45 12.48 9.17 7.84
CA VAL A 45 11.91 8.44 6.70
C VAL A 45 12.89 8.44 5.53
N VAL A 46 13.26 7.26 5.06
CA VAL A 46 14.01 7.07 3.81
C VAL A 46 13.01 6.73 2.71
N THR A 47 12.88 7.61 1.73
CA THR A 47 11.89 7.46 0.64
C THR A 47 12.39 8.12 -0.65
N SER A 48 11.72 7.89 -1.79
CA SER A 48 12.08 8.59 -3.03
C SER A 48 11.79 10.09 -2.97
N GLY A 49 12.53 10.88 -3.74
CA GLY A 49 12.41 12.35 -3.77
C GLY A 49 10.99 12.83 -4.02
N ARG A 50 10.28 12.20 -4.95
CA ARG A 50 8.88 12.52 -5.31
C ARG A 50 7.90 12.44 -4.13
N HIS A 51 8.17 11.62 -3.13
CA HIS A 51 7.31 11.42 -1.97
C HIS A 51 7.75 12.19 -0.72
N ALA A 52 8.89 12.86 -0.76
CA ALA A 52 9.42 13.63 0.36
C ALA A 52 8.41 14.65 0.91
N ALA A 53 7.71 15.36 0.03
CA ALA A 53 6.71 16.36 0.40
C ALA A 53 5.56 15.78 1.28
N THR A 54 5.15 14.52 1.04
CA THR A 54 4.13 13.85 1.84
C THR A 54 4.54 13.77 3.32
N PHE A 55 5.79 13.46 3.59
CA PHE A 55 6.31 13.33 4.96
C PHE A 55 6.69 14.67 5.57
N HIS A 56 7.21 15.62 4.78
CA HIS A 56 7.47 16.98 5.23
C HIS A 56 6.17 17.66 5.68
N GLY A 57 5.05 17.46 4.98
CA GLY A 57 3.73 17.96 5.39
C GLY A 57 3.24 17.43 6.74
N LEU A 58 3.84 16.33 7.24
CA LEU A 58 3.63 15.76 8.59
C LEU A 58 4.75 16.17 9.57
N ALA A 59 5.60 17.11 9.20
CA ALA A 59 6.77 17.57 9.94
C ALA A 59 7.72 16.42 10.35
N LEU A 60 7.91 15.43 9.48
CA LEU A 60 8.83 14.31 9.65
C LEU A 60 10.19 14.62 9.03
N LYS A 61 11.28 14.07 9.59
CA LYS A 61 12.60 14.11 8.99
C LYS A 61 12.63 13.16 7.79
N VAL A 62 13.11 13.64 6.64
CA VAL A 62 13.17 12.86 5.40
C VAL A 62 14.58 12.80 4.85
N ARG A 63 15.02 11.61 4.51
CA ARG A 63 16.18 11.34 3.68
C ARG A 63 15.69 10.92 2.30
N ALA A 64 15.64 11.85 1.37
CA ALA A 64 15.18 11.60 0.02
C ALA A 64 16.23 10.83 -0.81
N MET A 65 15.80 9.72 -1.42
CA MET A 65 16.58 8.98 -2.40
C MET A 65 16.42 9.65 -3.77
N PRO A 66 17.51 9.93 -4.52
CA PRO A 66 17.46 10.57 -5.83
C PRO A 66 17.06 9.57 -6.92
N LEU A 67 15.81 9.12 -6.91
CA LEU A 67 15.28 8.10 -7.83
C LEU A 67 14.46 8.67 -8.99
N ASP A 68 14.38 9.99 -9.16
CA ASP A 68 13.48 10.63 -10.12
C ASP A 68 13.69 10.14 -11.56
N ARG A 69 14.95 9.98 -11.98
CA ARG A 69 15.30 9.43 -13.29
C ARG A 69 14.80 7.99 -13.45
N GLN A 70 15.08 7.13 -12.47
CA GLN A 70 14.73 5.72 -12.50
C GLN A 70 13.22 5.52 -12.44
N GLU A 71 12.52 6.32 -11.65
CA GLU A 71 11.08 6.27 -11.50
C GLU A 71 10.34 6.80 -12.74
N ALA A 72 10.88 7.79 -13.44
CA ALA A 72 10.34 8.28 -14.71
C ALA A 72 10.37 7.19 -15.80
N GLU A 73 11.22 6.19 -15.66
CA GLU A 73 11.36 5.07 -16.59
C GLU A 73 10.38 3.91 -16.31
N ILE A 74 9.74 3.92 -15.13
CA ILE A 74 8.75 2.89 -14.76
C ILE A 74 7.52 3.03 -15.66
N GLY A 75 7.12 1.91 -16.28
CA GLY A 75 5.97 1.87 -17.17
C GLY A 75 6.26 2.22 -18.64
N GLN A 76 7.45 2.72 -18.96
CA GLN A 76 7.83 2.94 -20.36
C GLN A 76 8.14 1.62 -21.08
N PRO A 77 7.82 1.51 -22.40
CA PRO A 77 8.18 0.36 -23.21
C PRO A 77 9.71 0.27 -23.32
N ARG A 78 10.33 -0.69 -22.62
CA ARG A 78 11.77 -0.91 -22.65
C ARG A 78 12.10 -2.39 -22.71
N ALA A 79 13.29 -2.72 -23.23
CA ALA A 79 13.82 -4.07 -23.20
C ALA A 79 13.92 -4.59 -21.74
N ARG A 80 13.71 -5.90 -21.54
CA ARG A 80 13.77 -6.55 -20.23
C ARG A 80 15.09 -6.26 -19.50
N ARG A 81 16.21 -6.19 -20.24
CA ARG A 81 17.53 -5.89 -19.72
C ARG A 81 17.60 -4.49 -19.10
N ALA A 82 17.16 -3.46 -19.84
CA ALA A 82 17.16 -2.08 -19.36
C ALA A 82 16.28 -1.89 -18.11
N ARG A 83 15.10 -2.54 -18.07
CA ARG A 83 14.26 -2.53 -16.85
C ARG A 83 14.95 -3.17 -15.65
N ARG A 84 15.70 -4.25 -15.87
CA ARG A 84 16.43 -4.94 -14.80
C ARG A 84 17.62 -4.13 -14.31
N ASP A 85 18.33 -3.45 -15.19
CA ASP A 85 19.47 -2.61 -14.83
C ASP A 85 18.98 -1.38 -14.05
N ASN A 86 17.91 -0.72 -14.48
CA ASN A 86 17.26 0.36 -13.73
C ASN A 86 16.84 -0.08 -12.31
N ALA A 87 16.21 -1.26 -12.16
CA ALA A 87 15.83 -1.78 -10.86
C ALA A 87 17.03 -2.09 -9.94
N ARG A 88 18.18 -2.48 -10.52
CA ARG A 88 19.44 -2.68 -9.77
C ARG A 88 20.02 -1.37 -9.27
N ASP A 89 20.02 -0.34 -10.10
CA ASP A 89 20.50 0.99 -9.72
C ASP A 89 19.64 1.56 -8.59
N MET A 90 18.32 1.43 -8.69
CA MET A 90 17.39 1.83 -7.61
C MET A 90 17.69 1.10 -6.30
N ALA A 91 17.94 -0.22 -6.36
CA ALA A 91 18.25 -1.02 -5.17
C ALA A 91 19.58 -0.58 -4.54
N LEU A 92 20.60 -0.21 -5.34
CA LEU A 92 21.89 0.27 -4.85
C LEU A 92 21.74 1.65 -4.16
N ILE A 93 21.10 2.60 -4.81
CA ILE A 93 20.81 3.94 -4.24
C ILE A 93 20.06 3.79 -2.91
N ALA A 94 19.06 2.92 -2.86
CA ALA A 94 18.30 2.68 -1.65
C ALA A 94 19.19 2.10 -0.52
N ALA A 95 20.10 1.18 -0.84
CA ALA A 95 21.02 0.60 0.14
C ALA A 95 21.98 1.65 0.73
N GLU A 96 22.53 2.55 -0.09
CA GLU A 96 23.40 3.65 0.33
C GLU A 96 22.69 4.60 1.29
N HIS A 97 21.48 5.04 0.91
CA HIS A 97 20.69 5.96 1.72
C HIS A 97 20.21 5.34 3.03
N LEU A 98 19.84 4.05 3.01
CA LEU A 98 19.43 3.32 4.20
C LEU A 98 20.60 3.13 5.17
N LEU A 99 21.78 2.72 4.67
CA LEU A 99 22.98 2.57 5.49
C LEU A 99 23.36 3.88 6.16
N ALA A 100 23.35 4.98 5.41
CA ALA A 100 23.67 6.30 5.94
C ALA A 100 22.64 6.81 6.96
N ALA A 101 21.34 6.48 6.80
CA ALA A 101 20.31 6.85 7.77
C ALA A 101 20.43 6.02 9.06
N ALA A 102 20.69 4.73 8.95
CA ALA A 102 20.86 3.81 10.08
C ALA A 102 22.15 4.10 10.86
N GLY A 103 23.28 4.31 10.16
CA GLY A 103 24.58 4.62 10.76
C GLY A 103 24.63 5.96 11.50
N ALA A 104 23.65 6.84 11.29
CA ALA A 104 23.50 8.06 12.07
C ALA A 104 22.87 7.83 13.47
N GLY A 105 22.77 6.59 13.96
CA GLY A 105 22.35 6.22 15.31
C GLY A 105 20.90 5.75 15.41
N ALA A 106 20.43 4.91 14.49
CA ALA A 106 19.10 4.30 14.60
C ALA A 106 19.04 3.23 15.72
N ASP A 107 17.92 3.19 16.45
CA ASP A 107 17.61 2.16 17.44
C ASP A 107 16.81 1.01 16.84
N VAL A 108 16.04 1.27 15.77
CA VAL A 108 15.24 0.27 15.07
C VAL A 108 15.05 0.64 13.59
N LEU A 109 15.04 -0.37 12.73
CA LEU A 109 14.75 -0.25 11.31
C LEU A 109 13.37 -0.83 11.02
N LEU A 110 12.51 -0.03 10.39
CA LEU A 110 11.22 -0.45 9.84
C LEU A 110 11.31 -0.41 8.32
N ALA A 111 11.02 -1.52 7.65
CA ALA A 111 11.28 -1.63 6.23
C ALA A 111 10.08 -2.13 5.40
N HIS A 112 9.76 -1.38 4.34
CA HIS A 112 8.85 -1.80 3.27
C HIS A 112 9.34 -3.10 2.60
N PRO A 113 8.45 -3.98 2.09
CA PRO A 113 8.82 -5.26 1.48
C PRO A 113 10.00 -5.22 0.50
N LEU A 114 10.05 -4.20 -0.36
CA LEU A 114 11.10 -4.05 -1.37
C LEU A 114 12.45 -3.58 -0.80
N LEU A 115 12.47 -2.97 0.37
CA LEU A 115 13.70 -2.49 1.03
C LEU A 115 14.12 -3.38 2.20
N HIS A 116 13.27 -4.34 2.59
CA HIS A 116 13.53 -5.21 3.74
C HIS A 116 14.79 -6.09 3.59
N PRO A 117 15.15 -6.63 2.41
CA PRO A 117 16.39 -7.37 2.27
C PRO A 117 17.64 -6.54 2.60
N GLN A 118 17.69 -5.28 2.18
CA GLN A 118 18.78 -4.37 2.49
C GLN A 118 18.75 -3.94 3.96
N ALA A 119 17.56 -3.61 4.49
CA ALA A 119 17.39 -3.22 5.89
C ALA A 119 17.82 -4.34 6.85
N ALA A 120 17.54 -5.60 6.52
CA ALA A 120 17.99 -6.75 7.31
C ALA A 120 19.52 -6.89 7.32
N LEU A 121 20.21 -6.63 6.18
CA LEU A 121 21.66 -6.61 6.13
C LEU A 121 22.27 -5.45 6.93
N VAL A 122 21.69 -4.26 6.82
CA VAL A 122 22.11 -3.08 7.59
C VAL A 122 21.90 -3.32 9.08
N GLY A 123 20.73 -3.84 9.48
CA GLY A 123 20.44 -4.18 10.87
C GLY A 123 21.44 -5.19 11.45
N ARG A 124 21.76 -6.24 10.67
CA ARG A 124 22.76 -7.24 11.06
C ARG A 124 24.18 -6.65 11.20
N GLY A 125 24.56 -5.75 10.30
CA GLY A 125 25.91 -5.17 10.30
C GLY A 125 26.12 -4.11 11.38
N LEU A 126 25.05 -3.42 11.78
CA LEU A 126 25.10 -2.37 12.80
C LEU A 126 24.52 -2.81 14.15
N ASP A 127 24.14 -4.08 14.29
CA ASP A 127 23.46 -4.65 15.47
C ASP A 127 22.16 -3.88 15.83
N ILE A 128 21.38 -3.51 14.82
CA ILE A 128 20.13 -2.79 14.96
C ILE A 128 18.95 -3.72 14.66
N PRO A 129 17.93 -3.84 15.53
CA PRO A 129 16.70 -4.58 15.23
C PRO A 129 16.06 -4.13 13.95
N CYS A 130 15.65 -5.09 13.09
CA CYS A 130 14.96 -4.82 11.84
C CYS A 130 13.59 -5.50 11.82
N ILE A 131 12.55 -4.74 11.50
CA ILE A 131 11.17 -5.22 11.40
C ILE A 131 10.63 -4.89 10.00
N GLY A 132 10.14 -5.92 9.30
CA GLY A 132 9.40 -5.71 8.07
C GLY A 132 8.02 -5.11 8.36
N VAL A 133 7.68 -4.00 7.73
CA VAL A 133 6.36 -3.36 7.81
C VAL A 133 5.69 -3.44 6.44
N TYR A 134 4.68 -4.29 6.30
CA TYR A 134 4.14 -4.68 5.00
C TYR A 134 2.64 -4.36 4.90
N THR A 135 2.24 -3.61 3.89
CA THR A 135 0.82 -3.41 3.55
C THR A 135 0.22 -4.58 2.79
N VAL A 136 1.08 -5.41 2.19
CA VAL A 136 0.73 -6.64 1.47
C VAL A 136 1.81 -7.68 1.72
N SER A 137 1.47 -8.96 1.65
CA SER A 137 2.52 -9.99 1.62
C SER A 137 2.86 -10.35 0.18
N HIS A 138 4.09 -10.82 -0.06
CA HIS A 138 4.48 -11.33 -1.39
C HIS A 138 3.57 -12.47 -1.86
N ALA A 139 3.06 -13.28 -0.95
CA ALA A 139 2.12 -14.35 -1.26
C ALA A 139 0.79 -13.84 -1.84
N MET A 140 0.35 -12.64 -1.46
CA MET A 140 -0.88 -12.02 -1.99
C MET A 140 -0.74 -11.57 -3.44
N MET A 141 0.48 -11.38 -3.94
CA MET A 141 0.76 -11.07 -5.34
C MET A 141 0.53 -12.28 -6.27
N LEU A 142 0.43 -13.49 -5.71
CA LEU A 142 0.17 -14.72 -6.45
C LEU A 142 -1.07 -15.43 -5.89
N PRO A 143 -2.27 -14.85 -6.01
CA PRO A 143 -3.49 -15.31 -5.32
C PRO A 143 -3.89 -16.75 -5.64
N ARG A 144 -3.56 -17.26 -6.84
CA ARG A 144 -3.82 -18.65 -7.23
C ARG A 144 -3.05 -19.68 -6.40
N LEU A 145 -1.92 -19.29 -5.80
CA LEU A 145 -1.11 -20.16 -4.94
C LEU A 145 -1.56 -20.11 -3.48
N VAL A 146 -2.24 -19.04 -3.07
CA VAL A 146 -2.68 -18.82 -1.66
C VAL A 146 -4.07 -19.40 -1.39
N THR A 147 -4.92 -19.55 -2.38
CA THR A 147 -6.31 -20.02 -2.24
C THR A 147 -6.46 -21.46 -1.73
N GLY A 148 -5.38 -22.18 -1.50
CA GLY A 148 -5.36 -23.56 -1.01
C GLY A 148 -5.04 -23.76 0.48
N GLY A 149 -5.06 -22.73 1.32
CA GLY A 149 -5.19 -22.84 2.79
C GLY A 149 -4.03 -23.46 3.60
N SER A 150 -2.90 -23.88 3.00
CA SER A 150 -1.81 -24.48 3.77
C SER A 150 -0.66 -23.51 4.05
N HIS A 151 -0.13 -23.54 5.28
CA HIS A 151 1.06 -22.80 5.72
C HIS A 151 2.28 -22.98 4.79
N GLY A 152 2.45 -24.19 4.24
CA GLY A 152 3.56 -24.51 3.34
C GLY A 152 3.50 -23.74 2.04
N ARG A 153 2.32 -23.53 1.48
CA ARG A 153 2.15 -22.76 0.22
C ARG A 153 2.47 -21.28 0.40
N TYR A 154 2.07 -20.68 1.52
CA TYR A 154 2.38 -19.29 1.83
C TYR A 154 3.89 -19.05 1.87
N ARG A 155 4.62 -19.90 2.62
CA ARG A 155 6.09 -19.81 2.72
C ARG A 155 6.80 -20.07 1.40
N ALA A 156 6.32 -21.05 0.63
CA ALA A 156 6.89 -21.38 -0.68
C ALA A 156 6.71 -20.25 -1.69
N THR A 157 5.54 -19.61 -1.70
CA THR A 157 5.25 -18.47 -2.58
C THR A 157 6.12 -17.27 -2.25
N ASP A 158 6.26 -16.94 -0.98
CA ASP A 158 7.10 -15.84 -0.52
C ASP A 158 8.58 -16.10 -0.86
N ALA A 159 9.05 -17.33 -0.68
CA ALA A 159 10.41 -17.74 -1.07
C ALA A 159 10.64 -17.63 -2.60
N LEU A 160 9.64 -18.04 -3.40
CA LEU A 160 9.73 -17.95 -4.86
C LEU A 160 9.81 -16.50 -5.35
N VAL A 161 8.97 -15.61 -4.82
CA VAL A 161 9.01 -14.17 -5.17
C VAL A 161 10.38 -13.57 -4.83
N ARG A 162 10.93 -13.90 -3.66
CA ARG A 162 12.28 -13.44 -3.26
C ARG A 162 13.36 -13.96 -4.19
N LEU A 163 13.28 -15.23 -4.59
CA LEU A 163 14.22 -15.82 -5.55
C LEU A 163 14.20 -15.09 -6.89
N VAL A 164 13.00 -14.76 -7.39
CA VAL A 164 12.82 -13.99 -8.65
C VAL A 164 13.38 -12.58 -8.54
N LEU A 165 13.25 -11.93 -7.38
CA LEU A 165 13.79 -10.59 -7.13
C LEU A 165 15.29 -10.56 -6.79
N SER A 166 15.89 -11.69 -6.40
CA SER A 166 17.28 -11.75 -5.93
C SER A 166 18.31 -11.14 -6.88
N PRO A 167 18.18 -11.28 -8.22
CA PRO A 167 19.15 -10.67 -9.13
C PRO A 167 19.15 -9.14 -9.13
N ILE A 168 18.04 -8.52 -8.69
CA ILE A 168 17.92 -7.07 -8.56
C ILE A 168 18.77 -6.58 -7.37
N TYR A 169 18.72 -7.30 -6.25
CA TYR A 169 19.42 -6.92 -5.03
C TYR A 169 20.90 -7.28 -4.97
N ARG A 170 21.43 -8.04 -5.94
CA ARG A 170 22.81 -8.56 -5.89
C ARG A 170 23.86 -7.46 -5.72
N SER A 171 23.79 -6.39 -6.47
CA SER A 171 24.74 -5.26 -6.40
C SER A 171 24.63 -4.54 -5.07
N ALA A 172 23.41 -4.22 -4.62
CA ALA A 172 23.12 -3.57 -3.35
C ALA A 172 23.60 -4.40 -2.15
N ASN A 173 23.30 -5.70 -2.14
CA ASN A 173 23.76 -6.60 -1.08
C ASN A 173 25.29 -6.76 -1.07
N GLY A 174 25.92 -6.79 -2.24
CA GLY A 174 27.39 -6.81 -2.37
C GLY A 174 28.04 -5.54 -1.83
N TYR A 175 27.46 -4.38 -2.09
CA TYR A 175 27.84 -3.10 -1.52
C TYR A 175 27.73 -3.12 0.01
N LEU A 176 26.55 -3.41 0.55
CA LEU A 176 26.31 -3.41 2.01
C LEU A 176 27.24 -4.38 2.75
N ARG A 177 27.54 -5.56 2.16
CA ARG A 177 28.45 -6.52 2.79
C ARG A 177 29.87 -6.01 2.87
N ARG A 178 30.34 -5.26 1.88
CA ARG A 178 31.67 -4.63 1.92
C ARG A 178 31.75 -3.54 2.98
N GLU A 179 30.77 -2.63 2.97
CA GLU A 179 30.73 -1.49 3.91
C GLU A 179 30.59 -1.94 5.37
N LEU A 180 29.88 -3.04 5.60
CA LEU A 180 29.59 -3.57 6.94
C LEU A 180 30.50 -4.73 7.37
N ASN A 181 31.53 -5.04 6.58
CA ASN A 181 32.45 -6.16 6.83
C ASN A 181 31.74 -7.51 7.06
N LEU A 182 30.60 -7.74 6.39
CA LEU A 182 29.83 -8.97 6.53
C LEU A 182 30.38 -10.08 5.63
N PRO A 183 30.37 -11.36 6.10
CA PRO A 183 30.85 -12.49 5.31
C PRO A 183 30.06 -12.64 4.01
N ARG A 184 30.67 -13.22 2.98
CA ARG A 184 29.99 -13.49 1.71
C ARG A 184 28.86 -14.49 1.92
N GLY A 185 27.62 -14.09 1.57
CA GLY A 185 26.43 -14.92 1.64
C GLY A 185 25.85 -15.15 0.26
N ARG A 186 25.47 -16.38 -0.09
CA ARG A 186 24.81 -16.70 -1.36
C ARG A 186 23.30 -16.92 -1.23
N MET A 187 22.87 -17.74 -0.31
CA MET A 187 21.46 -18.10 -0.11
C MET A 187 20.87 -17.50 1.17
N GLU A 188 21.71 -17.14 2.15
CA GLU A 188 21.27 -16.52 3.40
C GLU A 188 20.59 -15.17 3.17
N ASP A 189 21.09 -14.35 2.22
CA ASP A 189 20.52 -13.01 1.94
C ASP A 189 19.06 -13.05 1.49
N LEU A 190 18.65 -14.15 0.84
CA LEU A 190 17.26 -14.35 0.42
C LEU A 190 16.36 -14.80 1.58
N ARG A 191 16.95 -15.48 2.57
CA ARG A 191 16.24 -16.02 3.74
C ARG A 191 16.31 -15.07 4.93
N LEU A 192 17.30 -14.17 4.96
CA LEU A 192 17.56 -13.30 6.10
C LEU A 192 16.30 -12.57 6.60
N PRO A 193 15.51 -11.87 5.73
CA PRO A 193 14.34 -11.16 6.21
C PRO A 193 13.26 -12.04 6.81
N LEU A 194 13.17 -13.32 6.40
CA LEU A 194 12.15 -14.25 6.91
C LEU A 194 12.60 -15.02 8.15
N SER A 195 13.91 -15.23 8.29
CA SER A 195 14.45 -16.05 9.37
C SER A 195 14.93 -15.23 10.58
N THR A 196 15.25 -13.95 10.37
CA THR A 196 15.88 -13.11 11.40
C THR A 196 15.04 -11.88 11.76
N CYS A 197 14.12 -11.43 10.88
CA CYS A 197 13.30 -10.25 11.13
C CYS A 197 11.84 -10.63 11.29
N ALA A 198 11.20 -10.05 12.29
CA ALA A 198 9.75 -10.10 12.42
C ALA A 198 9.10 -9.27 11.29
N VAL A 199 7.90 -9.65 10.86
CA VAL A 199 7.11 -8.87 9.90
C VAL A 199 5.78 -8.48 10.52
N ARG A 200 5.41 -7.22 10.39
CA ARG A 200 4.11 -6.67 10.80
C ARG A 200 3.32 -6.29 9.56
N TYR A 201 2.17 -6.91 9.42
CA TYR A 201 1.29 -6.68 8.28
C TYR A 201 0.26 -5.61 8.62
N GLY A 202 0.38 -4.45 7.98
CA GLY A 202 -0.50 -3.28 8.14
C GLY A 202 -1.80 -3.38 7.34
N PHE A 203 -2.54 -4.47 7.52
CA PHE A 203 -3.88 -4.65 6.97
C PHE A 203 -4.79 -5.36 7.99
N SER A 204 -6.10 -5.29 7.77
CA SER A 204 -7.06 -5.88 8.69
C SER A 204 -7.12 -7.41 8.61
N ALA A 205 -7.07 -8.09 9.76
CA ALA A 205 -7.29 -9.52 9.86
C ALA A 205 -8.70 -9.95 9.38
N ALA A 206 -9.69 -9.05 9.43
CA ALA A 206 -11.04 -9.30 8.93
C ALA A 206 -11.08 -9.59 7.41
N LEU A 207 -10.05 -9.14 6.68
CA LEU A 207 -9.92 -9.40 5.24
C LEU A 207 -9.16 -10.69 4.92
N MET A 208 -8.60 -11.37 5.91
CA MET A 208 -7.89 -12.62 5.65
C MET A 208 -8.85 -13.77 5.31
N PRO A 209 -8.44 -14.71 4.42
CA PRO A 209 -9.21 -15.94 4.21
C PRO A 209 -9.29 -16.75 5.50
N ARG A 210 -10.44 -17.38 5.74
CA ARG A 210 -10.60 -18.30 6.89
C ARG A 210 -9.56 -19.43 6.82
N GLY A 211 -8.97 -19.75 7.95
CA GLY A 211 -7.98 -20.84 8.07
C GLY A 211 -6.56 -20.47 7.64
N VAL A 212 -6.32 -19.29 7.05
CA VAL A 212 -4.96 -18.82 6.79
C VAL A 212 -4.39 -18.25 8.09
N ARG A 213 -3.29 -18.86 8.55
CA ARG A 213 -2.54 -18.37 9.70
C ARG A 213 -1.19 -17.84 9.23
N ILE A 214 -0.81 -16.67 9.72
CA ILE A 214 0.53 -16.11 9.52
C ILE A 214 1.42 -16.70 10.60
N PRO A 215 2.53 -17.39 10.22
CA PRO A 215 3.41 -18.04 11.20
C PRO A 215 4.20 -17.00 12.01
N ALA A 216 4.45 -17.27 13.28
CA ALA A 216 5.40 -16.51 14.08
C ALA A 216 6.80 -16.50 13.42
N PRO A 217 7.58 -15.42 13.54
CA PRO A 217 7.31 -14.22 14.33
C PRO A 217 6.50 -13.13 13.61
N HIS A 218 5.83 -13.45 12.52
CA HIS A 218 5.05 -12.50 11.73
C HIS A 218 3.64 -12.33 12.31
N ARG A 219 3.08 -11.10 12.23
CA ARG A 219 1.75 -10.80 12.78
C ARG A 219 1.00 -9.79 11.90
N VAL A 220 -0.34 -9.91 11.86
CA VAL A 220 -1.25 -8.88 11.33
C VAL A 220 -1.56 -7.93 12.48
N VAL A 221 -1.25 -6.64 12.29
CA VAL A 221 -1.40 -5.62 13.33
C VAL A 221 -2.59 -4.69 13.09
N GLY A 222 -3.25 -4.79 11.95
CA GLY A 222 -4.27 -3.82 11.53
C GLY A 222 -3.70 -2.81 10.54
N ALA A 223 -4.59 -2.11 9.82
CA ALA A 223 -4.16 -1.18 8.78
C ALA A 223 -3.53 0.08 9.38
N TRP A 224 -2.48 0.58 8.72
CA TRP A 224 -1.95 1.92 8.96
C TRP A 224 -2.74 2.91 8.11
N HIS A 225 -3.17 3.99 8.75
CA HIS A 225 -4.08 4.94 8.12
C HIS A 225 -3.35 6.23 7.80
N PRO A 226 -3.40 6.69 6.52
CA PRO A 226 -2.85 7.99 6.15
C PRO A 226 -3.40 9.09 7.06
N GLN A 227 -2.55 10.05 7.41
CA GLN A 227 -2.95 11.24 8.14
C GLN A 227 -2.96 12.44 7.20
N ARG A 228 -3.95 13.32 7.39
CA ARG A 228 -4.00 14.58 6.64
C ARG A 228 -2.90 15.52 7.13
N ALA A 229 -2.29 16.23 6.19
CA ALA A 229 -1.37 17.31 6.54
C ALA A 229 -2.06 18.38 7.40
N ALA A 230 -1.34 18.96 8.34
CA ALA A 230 -1.84 20.07 9.13
C ALA A 230 -2.25 21.23 8.19
N GLY A 231 -3.44 21.77 8.43
CA GLY A 231 -3.95 22.88 7.60
C GLY A 231 -4.56 22.47 6.24
N TRP A 232 -4.60 21.16 5.90
CA TRP A 232 -5.30 20.74 4.69
C TRP A 232 -6.76 21.22 4.70
N ARG A 233 -7.20 21.71 3.54
CA ARG A 233 -8.60 22.14 3.29
C ARG A 233 -9.07 21.51 1.98
N PRO A 234 -10.34 21.11 1.89
CA PRO A 234 -10.92 20.67 0.63
C PRO A 234 -10.98 21.83 -0.38
N ASP A 235 -10.90 21.48 -1.65
CA ASP A 235 -11.18 22.43 -2.75
C ASP A 235 -12.62 22.93 -2.65
N ALA A 236 -12.85 24.24 -2.78
CA ALA A 236 -14.17 24.85 -2.70
C ALA A 236 -15.13 24.28 -3.76
N ARG A 237 -14.64 24.05 -5.00
CA ARG A 237 -15.46 23.45 -6.08
C ARG A 237 -15.93 22.04 -5.70
N LEU A 238 -15.10 21.27 -4.98
CA LEU A 238 -15.48 19.95 -4.50
C LEU A 238 -16.55 20.05 -3.41
N VAL A 239 -16.41 21.00 -2.48
CA VAL A 239 -17.43 21.23 -1.44
C VAL A 239 -18.76 21.65 -2.07
N ASP A 240 -18.75 22.64 -2.94
CA ASP A 240 -19.93 23.12 -3.66
C ASP A 240 -20.60 22.00 -4.46
N PHE A 241 -19.81 21.18 -5.13
CA PHE A 241 -20.33 20.02 -5.85
C PHE A 241 -20.98 19.00 -4.90
N LEU A 242 -20.41 18.71 -3.76
CA LEU A 242 -20.99 17.77 -2.79
C LEU A 242 -22.30 18.29 -2.18
N ASP A 243 -22.37 19.59 -1.91
CA ASP A 243 -23.52 20.22 -1.26
C ASP A 243 -24.67 20.49 -2.24
N SER A 244 -24.41 20.53 -3.56
CA SER A 244 -25.42 20.86 -4.59
C SER A 244 -26.33 19.70 -4.98
N GLY A 245 -26.19 18.49 -4.40
CA GLY A 245 -27.08 17.38 -4.75
C GLY A 245 -26.77 16.08 -4.01
N PRO A 246 -27.36 14.96 -4.45
CA PRO A 246 -27.18 13.67 -3.79
C PRO A 246 -25.72 13.20 -3.80
N ALA A 247 -25.35 12.37 -2.80
CA ALA A 247 -24.01 11.84 -2.65
C ALA A 247 -23.52 11.15 -3.93
N PRO A 248 -22.36 11.56 -4.49
CA PRO A 248 -21.85 11.03 -5.75
C PRO A 248 -21.19 9.65 -5.58
N VAL A 249 -20.89 9.00 -6.72
CA VAL A 249 -20.04 7.83 -6.81
C VAL A 249 -18.59 8.28 -7.03
N TYR A 250 -17.68 7.75 -6.25
CA TYR A 250 -16.23 7.96 -6.43
C TYR A 250 -15.66 7.00 -7.47
N PHE A 251 -14.85 7.53 -8.39
CA PHE A 251 -14.04 6.74 -9.32
C PHE A 251 -12.56 7.07 -9.14
N GLY A 252 -11.75 6.05 -8.77
CA GLY A 252 -10.32 6.25 -8.53
C GLY A 252 -9.50 5.01 -8.87
N PHE A 253 -8.66 5.11 -9.88
CA PHE A 253 -7.86 4.00 -10.38
C PHE A 253 -6.37 4.07 -9.98
N GLY A 254 -6.02 5.06 -9.15
CA GLY A 254 -4.66 5.19 -8.58
C GLY A 254 -3.57 5.48 -9.62
N SER A 255 -2.36 4.96 -9.35
CA SER A 255 -1.16 5.20 -10.18
C SER A 255 -0.99 4.16 -11.28
N MET A 256 -2.06 3.75 -11.92
CA MET A 256 -2.02 2.63 -12.86
C MET A 256 -1.49 3.04 -14.23
N THR A 257 -0.55 2.25 -14.75
CA THR A 257 0.01 2.41 -16.10
C THR A 257 -0.53 1.32 -17.04
N GLY A 258 -0.55 1.61 -18.34
CA GLY A 258 -0.97 0.64 -19.36
C GLY A 258 -2.49 0.48 -19.52
N ILE A 259 -3.26 1.48 -19.10
CA ILE A 259 -4.71 1.59 -19.30
C ILE A 259 -4.95 2.53 -20.48
N ASP A 260 -5.91 2.19 -21.32
CA ASP A 260 -6.50 3.13 -22.26
C ASP A 260 -7.38 4.11 -21.46
N VAL A 261 -6.84 5.30 -21.24
CA VAL A 261 -7.47 6.33 -20.38
C VAL A 261 -8.70 6.93 -21.03
N GLU A 262 -8.68 7.10 -22.37
CA GLU A 262 -9.83 7.63 -23.10
C GLU A 262 -11.00 6.64 -23.06
N GLN A 263 -10.74 5.35 -23.34
CA GLN A 263 -11.76 4.31 -23.23
C GLN A 263 -12.33 4.21 -21.81
N LEU A 264 -11.48 4.38 -20.78
CA LEU A 264 -11.94 4.37 -19.39
C LEU A 264 -12.80 5.59 -19.08
N ALA A 265 -12.40 6.77 -19.55
CA ALA A 265 -13.16 8.02 -19.39
C ALA A 265 -14.55 7.92 -20.05
N ASP A 266 -14.59 7.43 -21.27
CA ASP A 266 -15.85 7.23 -22.00
C ASP A 266 -16.76 6.19 -21.31
N THR A 267 -16.17 5.10 -20.79
CA THR A 267 -16.89 4.09 -20.02
C THR A 267 -17.51 4.70 -18.76
N VAL A 268 -16.76 5.47 -17.98
CA VAL A 268 -17.25 6.14 -16.76
C VAL A 268 -18.35 7.16 -17.12
N THR A 269 -18.09 8.02 -18.11
CA THR A 269 -19.07 9.02 -18.60
C THR A 269 -20.40 8.38 -19.01
N THR A 270 -20.32 7.28 -19.78
CA THR A 270 -21.50 6.54 -20.26
C THR A 270 -22.31 5.97 -19.09
N VAL A 271 -21.63 5.35 -18.11
CA VAL A 271 -22.29 4.73 -16.96
C VAL A 271 -22.92 5.78 -16.04
N VAL A 272 -22.21 6.87 -15.76
CA VAL A 272 -22.72 7.99 -14.93
C VAL A 272 -24.02 8.54 -15.52
N ARG A 273 -24.02 8.83 -16.84
CA ARG A 273 -25.22 9.32 -17.54
C ARG A 273 -26.36 8.29 -17.57
N ARG A 274 -26.05 7.01 -17.86
CA ARG A 274 -27.04 5.92 -17.93
C ARG A 274 -27.75 5.68 -16.60
N LEU A 275 -27.01 5.75 -15.49
CA LEU A 275 -27.56 5.53 -14.15
C LEU A 275 -28.11 6.81 -13.49
N GLY A 276 -27.96 7.98 -14.12
CA GLY A 276 -28.40 9.26 -13.55
C GLY A 276 -27.73 9.55 -12.21
N VAL A 277 -26.45 9.20 -12.03
CA VAL A 277 -25.72 9.40 -10.79
C VAL A 277 -24.69 10.52 -10.95
N ARG A 278 -24.40 11.21 -9.86
CA ARG A 278 -23.28 12.16 -9.82
C ARG A 278 -21.97 11.40 -9.57
N ALA A 279 -20.87 11.93 -10.08
CA ALA A 279 -19.56 11.31 -9.97
C ALA A 279 -18.46 12.27 -9.54
N VAL A 280 -17.57 11.79 -8.67
CA VAL A 280 -16.28 12.42 -8.37
C VAL A 280 -15.19 11.50 -8.94
N VAL A 281 -14.40 12.00 -9.89
CA VAL A 281 -13.36 11.24 -10.59
C VAL A 281 -12.01 11.76 -10.16
N GLN A 282 -11.20 10.89 -9.57
CA GLN A 282 -9.80 11.19 -9.24
C GLN A 282 -8.88 10.60 -10.29
N GLY A 283 -8.34 11.45 -11.17
CA GLY A 283 -7.63 11.05 -12.38
C GLY A 283 -6.35 10.24 -12.16
N GLY A 284 -5.75 10.34 -10.98
CA GLY A 284 -4.50 9.63 -10.66
C GLY A 284 -3.36 10.05 -11.60
N TRP A 285 -2.38 9.16 -11.80
CA TRP A 285 -1.26 9.41 -12.70
C TRP A 285 -1.63 9.27 -14.19
N ALA A 286 -2.69 8.55 -14.47
CA ALA A 286 -3.15 8.34 -15.84
C ALA A 286 -3.88 9.57 -16.40
N GLY A 287 -4.24 10.55 -15.56
CA GLY A 287 -4.96 11.74 -15.99
C GLY A 287 -6.40 11.43 -16.44
N LEU A 288 -7.07 10.47 -15.78
CA LEU A 288 -8.46 10.14 -16.11
C LEU A 288 -9.35 11.36 -15.89
N GLU A 289 -10.03 11.82 -16.96
CA GLU A 289 -11.02 12.89 -16.94
C GLU A 289 -12.31 12.43 -17.63
N ALA A 290 -13.34 12.15 -16.85
CA ALA A 290 -14.67 11.87 -17.39
C ALA A 290 -15.42 13.18 -17.65
N ARG A 291 -16.45 13.13 -18.51
CA ARG A 291 -17.17 14.31 -19.01
C ARG A 291 -18.64 14.29 -18.56
N GLY A 292 -19.21 15.46 -18.37
CA GLY A 292 -20.63 15.65 -18.07
C GLY A 292 -20.85 16.64 -16.94
N ASP A 293 -22.07 17.19 -16.88
CA ASP A 293 -22.45 18.19 -15.86
C ASP A 293 -22.52 17.56 -14.46
N ASP A 294 -22.81 16.27 -14.39
CA ASP A 294 -22.85 15.48 -13.15
C ASP A 294 -21.49 14.89 -12.74
N VAL A 295 -20.39 15.32 -13.39
CA VAL A 295 -19.03 14.81 -13.15
C VAL A 295 -18.10 15.92 -12.67
N LEU A 296 -17.46 15.70 -11.51
CA LEU A 296 -16.37 16.53 -11.05
C LEU A 296 -15.06 15.77 -11.08
N ASN A 297 -14.11 16.21 -11.92
CA ASN A 297 -12.74 15.72 -11.91
C ASN A 297 -11.94 16.45 -10.83
N ILE A 298 -11.23 15.69 -9.97
CA ILE A 298 -10.47 16.22 -8.84
C ILE A 298 -9.02 15.76 -8.87
N GLY A 299 -8.15 16.57 -8.27
CA GLY A 299 -6.79 16.19 -7.90
C GLY A 299 -6.74 15.26 -6.69
N PRO A 300 -5.53 15.03 -6.12
CA PRO A 300 -5.37 14.22 -4.91
C PRO A 300 -6.22 14.75 -3.75
N CYS A 301 -7.06 13.87 -3.19
CA CYS A 301 -7.92 14.19 -2.07
C CYS A 301 -7.82 13.09 -0.99
N PRO A 302 -7.70 13.43 0.30
CA PRO A 302 -7.66 12.45 1.38
C PRO A 302 -8.93 11.60 1.44
N HIS A 303 -8.76 10.29 1.35
CA HIS A 303 -9.87 9.33 1.34
C HIS A 303 -10.70 9.34 2.64
N ASP A 304 -10.08 9.63 3.78
CA ASP A 304 -10.76 9.73 5.08
C ASP A 304 -11.72 10.93 5.16
N TRP A 305 -11.51 11.97 4.31
CA TRP A 305 -12.45 13.07 4.16
C TRP A 305 -13.47 12.81 3.04
N LEU A 306 -13.01 12.27 1.91
CA LEU A 306 -13.83 12.15 0.71
C LEU A 306 -14.82 10.98 0.79
N LEU A 307 -14.33 9.75 1.10
CA LEU A 307 -15.14 8.53 0.98
C LEU A 307 -16.40 8.50 1.88
N PRO A 308 -16.41 9.06 3.11
CA PRO A 308 -17.65 9.12 3.90
C PRO A 308 -18.78 9.95 3.26
N ARG A 309 -18.45 10.77 2.25
CA ARG A 309 -19.39 11.63 1.50
C ARG A 309 -19.85 11.00 0.19
N MET A 310 -19.38 9.80 -0.12
CA MET A 310 -19.69 9.08 -1.36
C MET A 310 -20.80 8.05 -1.13
N ARG A 311 -21.68 7.88 -2.13
CA ARG A 311 -22.69 6.82 -2.15
C ARG A 311 -22.07 5.44 -2.35
N ALA A 312 -21.05 5.35 -3.19
CA ALA A 312 -20.24 4.17 -3.45
C ALA A 312 -18.88 4.57 -4.03
N ALA A 313 -17.96 3.60 -4.15
CA ALA A 313 -16.64 3.80 -4.77
C ALA A 313 -16.36 2.73 -5.83
N VAL A 314 -15.84 3.12 -6.98
CA VAL A 314 -15.27 2.23 -8.00
C VAL A 314 -13.77 2.44 -8.02
N HIS A 315 -12.98 1.38 -7.73
CA HIS A 315 -11.55 1.55 -7.60
C HIS A 315 -10.73 0.29 -7.94
N HIS A 316 -9.44 0.48 -8.18
CA HIS A 316 -8.50 -0.59 -8.58
C HIS A 316 -8.24 -1.67 -7.52
N ALA A 317 -8.80 -1.56 -6.34
CA ALA A 317 -8.62 -2.47 -5.20
C ALA A 317 -7.19 -2.53 -4.63
N GLY A 318 -6.44 -1.42 -4.64
CA GLY A 318 -5.24 -1.30 -3.83
C GLY A 318 -5.57 -1.37 -2.33
N PRO A 319 -4.69 -1.94 -1.46
CA PRO A 319 -4.97 -2.19 -0.04
C PRO A 319 -5.36 -0.92 0.73
N GLY A 320 -4.69 0.21 0.46
CA GLY A 320 -5.02 1.49 1.08
C GLY A 320 -6.45 1.94 0.80
N THR A 321 -6.88 1.87 -0.47
CA THR A 321 -8.23 2.25 -0.88
C THR A 321 -9.29 1.29 -0.35
N VAL A 322 -9.01 -0.03 -0.36
CA VAL A 322 -9.92 -1.04 0.23
C VAL A 322 -10.18 -0.74 1.70
N HIS A 323 -9.12 -0.51 2.50
CA HIS A 323 -9.27 -0.19 3.91
C HIS A 323 -9.94 1.17 4.15
N ALA A 324 -9.65 2.16 3.29
CA ALA A 324 -10.29 3.47 3.37
C ALA A 324 -11.81 3.39 3.10
N CYS A 325 -12.24 2.65 2.09
CA CYS A 325 -13.67 2.40 1.81
C CYS A 325 -14.36 1.69 2.97
N LEU A 326 -13.74 0.65 3.54
CA LEU A 326 -14.30 -0.08 4.67
C LEU A 326 -14.41 0.80 5.92
N ARG A 327 -13.39 1.59 6.26
CA ARG A 327 -13.46 2.54 7.38
C ARG A 327 -14.52 3.62 7.19
N ALA A 328 -14.67 4.09 5.97
CA ALA A 328 -15.71 5.05 5.61
C ALA A 328 -17.11 4.42 5.54
N MET A 329 -17.21 3.09 5.65
CA MET A 329 -18.43 2.32 5.43
C MET A 329 -19.05 2.58 4.05
N THR A 330 -18.23 2.89 3.06
CA THR A 330 -18.62 3.17 1.67
C THR A 330 -18.54 1.88 0.86
N PRO A 331 -19.66 1.38 0.31
CA PRO A 331 -19.69 0.21 -0.57
C PRO A 331 -18.75 0.39 -1.76
N ALA A 332 -18.05 -0.67 -2.18
CA ALA A 332 -17.04 -0.55 -3.22
C ALA A 332 -17.13 -1.62 -4.30
N LEU A 333 -16.94 -1.20 -5.56
CA LEU A 333 -16.82 -2.07 -6.73
C LEU A 333 -15.35 -2.15 -7.16
N PRO A 334 -14.69 -3.31 -7.03
CA PRO A 334 -13.29 -3.45 -7.39
C PRO A 334 -13.10 -3.71 -8.89
N VAL A 335 -12.15 -2.96 -9.49
CA VAL A 335 -11.70 -3.08 -10.89
C VAL A 335 -10.20 -3.34 -10.89
N PRO A 336 -9.73 -4.55 -10.53
CA PRO A 336 -8.31 -4.85 -10.40
C PRO A 336 -7.59 -4.88 -11.75
N VAL A 337 -6.31 -4.46 -11.74
CA VAL A 337 -5.41 -4.55 -12.89
C VAL A 337 -4.32 -5.59 -12.67
N GLY A 338 -3.64 -5.58 -11.54
CA GLY A 338 -2.53 -6.50 -11.31
C GLY A 338 -2.00 -6.48 -9.87
N LEU A 339 -0.84 -7.09 -9.68
CA LEU A 339 -0.17 -7.22 -8.39
C LEU A 339 -1.06 -7.91 -7.34
N ASP A 340 -1.27 -7.28 -6.21
CA ASP A 340 -2.08 -7.74 -5.08
C ASP A 340 -3.58 -7.42 -5.21
N GLN A 341 -3.97 -6.56 -6.16
CA GLN A 341 -5.35 -6.11 -6.34
C GLN A 341 -6.34 -7.27 -6.61
N PRO A 342 -6.00 -8.31 -7.40
CA PRO A 342 -6.86 -9.48 -7.55
C PRO A 342 -7.12 -10.22 -6.23
N PHE A 343 -6.14 -10.25 -5.32
CA PHE A 343 -6.34 -10.82 -3.99
C PHE A 343 -7.39 -10.02 -3.21
N TRP A 344 -7.20 -8.70 -3.06
CA TRP A 344 -8.13 -7.85 -2.33
C TRP A 344 -9.54 -7.87 -2.93
N SER A 345 -9.64 -7.82 -4.25
CA SER A 345 -10.93 -7.92 -4.97
C SER A 345 -11.64 -9.23 -4.67
N SER A 346 -10.92 -10.35 -4.68
CA SER A 346 -11.49 -11.66 -4.35
C SER A 346 -11.96 -11.72 -2.90
N ARG A 347 -11.27 -11.03 -1.98
CA ARG A 347 -11.69 -10.93 -0.59
C ARG A 347 -12.97 -10.13 -0.42
N LEU A 348 -13.08 -8.98 -1.09
CA LEU A 348 -14.32 -8.19 -1.09
C LEU A 348 -15.50 -9.03 -1.60
N ARG A 349 -15.31 -9.78 -2.68
CA ARG A 349 -16.34 -10.67 -3.24
C ARG A 349 -16.71 -11.81 -2.27
N ALA A 350 -15.71 -12.49 -1.71
CA ALA A 350 -15.93 -13.61 -0.79
C ALA A 350 -16.58 -13.20 0.53
N LEU A 351 -16.44 -11.94 0.94
CA LEU A 351 -17.09 -11.37 2.11
C LEU A 351 -18.47 -10.79 1.81
N GLY A 352 -18.96 -10.86 0.58
CA GLY A 352 -20.25 -10.30 0.19
C GLY A 352 -20.31 -8.78 0.20
N LEU A 353 -19.18 -8.10 -0.03
CA LEU A 353 -19.06 -6.64 0.00
C LEU A 353 -19.28 -5.98 -1.37
N THR A 354 -19.36 -6.78 -2.42
CA THR A 354 -19.48 -6.31 -3.80
C THR A 354 -20.24 -7.32 -4.67
N PRO A 355 -21.08 -6.85 -5.62
CA PRO A 355 -21.79 -7.75 -6.53
C PRO A 355 -20.87 -8.42 -7.57
N ALA A 356 -19.74 -7.78 -7.90
CA ALA A 356 -18.83 -8.27 -8.93
C ALA A 356 -17.37 -7.87 -8.65
N VAL A 357 -16.46 -8.54 -9.36
CA VAL A 357 -15.08 -8.13 -9.58
C VAL A 357 -14.88 -8.03 -11.09
N ILE A 358 -14.56 -6.84 -11.58
CA ILE A 358 -14.41 -6.61 -13.03
C ILE A 358 -12.94 -6.34 -13.31
N PRO A 359 -12.17 -7.32 -13.84
CA PRO A 359 -10.79 -7.04 -14.25
C PRO A 359 -10.75 -5.92 -15.28
N GLN A 360 -9.87 -4.94 -15.10
CA GLN A 360 -9.81 -3.72 -15.93
C GLN A 360 -9.81 -4.03 -17.43
N ARG A 361 -9.08 -5.04 -17.89
CA ARG A 361 -9.04 -5.48 -19.31
C ARG A 361 -10.39 -5.95 -19.88
N ARG A 362 -11.38 -6.20 -19.04
CA ARG A 362 -12.75 -6.60 -19.40
C ARG A 362 -13.78 -5.52 -19.10
N LEU A 363 -13.32 -4.38 -18.59
CA LEU A 363 -14.20 -3.28 -18.20
C LEU A 363 -14.85 -2.66 -19.45
N ASN A 364 -16.14 -2.50 -19.40
CA ASN A 364 -16.94 -1.78 -20.39
C ASN A 364 -18.19 -1.17 -19.72
N ALA A 365 -18.93 -0.33 -20.43
CA ALA A 365 -20.08 0.36 -19.89
C ALA A 365 -21.22 -0.58 -19.43
N ASP A 366 -21.37 -1.75 -20.05
CA ASP A 366 -22.44 -2.68 -19.69
C ASP A 366 -22.16 -3.38 -18.38
N ASN A 367 -20.96 -3.96 -18.22
CA ASN A 367 -20.63 -4.69 -16.99
C ASN A 367 -20.39 -3.75 -15.80
N LEU A 368 -19.81 -2.57 -16.03
CA LEU A 368 -19.68 -1.55 -15.01
C LEU A 368 -21.04 -1.01 -14.59
N GLY A 369 -21.91 -0.68 -15.55
CA GLY A 369 -23.25 -0.16 -15.29
C GLY A 369 -24.09 -1.16 -14.50
N TRP A 370 -24.11 -2.43 -14.93
CA TRP A 370 -24.85 -3.49 -14.23
C TRP A 370 -24.32 -3.68 -12.80
N ALA A 371 -23.00 -3.76 -12.62
CA ALA A 371 -22.43 -4.01 -11.30
C ALA A 371 -22.60 -2.82 -10.35
N LEU A 372 -22.49 -1.59 -10.87
CA LEU A 372 -22.68 -0.39 -10.07
C LEU A 372 -24.13 -0.22 -9.66
N ASP A 373 -25.08 -0.43 -10.58
CA ASP A 373 -26.51 -0.43 -10.30
C ASP A 373 -26.84 -1.42 -9.17
N ARG A 374 -26.39 -2.68 -9.30
CA ARG A 374 -26.56 -3.71 -8.25
C ARG A 374 -25.94 -3.32 -6.92
N LEU A 375 -24.79 -2.63 -6.92
CA LEU A 375 -24.15 -2.17 -5.69
C LEU A 375 -24.95 -1.04 -5.02
N LEU A 376 -25.49 -0.13 -5.82
CA LEU A 376 -26.26 1.03 -5.33
C LEU A 376 -27.61 0.65 -4.77
N GLU A 377 -28.30 -0.31 -5.40
CA GLU A 377 -29.64 -0.79 -5.00
C GLU A 377 -29.58 -1.91 -3.97
N GLY A 378 -28.50 -2.70 -3.93
CA GLY A 378 -28.36 -3.85 -3.03
C GLY A 378 -28.11 -3.42 -1.58
N HIS A 379 -29.15 -3.47 -0.75
CA HIS A 379 -29.07 -3.16 0.68
C HIS A 379 -28.05 -4.05 1.41
N GLU A 380 -27.94 -5.30 1.01
CA GLU A 380 -27.02 -6.30 1.57
C GLU A 380 -25.56 -5.87 1.51
N TYR A 381 -25.12 -5.20 0.42
CA TYR A 381 -23.73 -4.72 0.30
C TYR A 381 -23.44 -3.59 1.28
N ARG A 382 -24.39 -2.70 1.50
CA ARG A 382 -24.28 -1.60 2.47
C ARG A 382 -24.21 -2.13 3.90
N VAL A 383 -25.12 -3.03 4.28
CA VAL A 383 -25.13 -3.65 5.61
C VAL A 383 -23.84 -4.40 5.85
N ARG A 384 -23.40 -5.21 4.87
CA ARG A 384 -22.18 -5.99 5.00
C ARG A 384 -20.93 -5.12 5.08
N THR A 385 -20.89 -4.02 4.31
CA THR A 385 -19.79 -3.03 4.38
C THR A 385 -19.74 -2.37 5.76
N GLN A 386 -20.88 -2.04 6.36
CA GLN A 386 -20.94 -1.49 7.71
C GLN A 386 -20.45 -2.48 8.77
N GLU A 387 -20.84 -3.76 8.67
CA GLU A 387 -20.40 -4.81 9.61
C GLU A 387 -18.88 -4.98 9.59
N ILE A 388 -18.30 -5.20 8.41
CA ILE A 388 -16.85 -5.36 8.26
C ILE A 388 -16.13 -4.03 8.53
N GLY A 389 -16.71 -2.90 8.13
CA GLY A 389 -16.18 -1.56 8.37
C GLY A 389 -16.02 -1.25 9.85
N ARG A 390 -16.98 -1.64 10.70
CA ARG A 390 -16.87 -1.51 12.18
C ARG A 390 -15.71 -2.32 12.73
N LEU A 391 -15.46 -3.53 12.22
CA LEU A 391 -14.32 -4.35 12.63
C LEU A 391 -12.99 -3.71 12.21
N VAL A 392 -12.90 -3.21 10.97
CA VAL A 392 -11.71 -2.53 10.44
C VAL A 392 -11.47 -1.21 11.18
N GLY A 393 -12.53 -0.44 11.45
CA GLY A 393 -12.44 0.87 12.12
C GLY A 393 -12.00 0.81 13.59
N ARG A 394 -12.18 -0.34 14.27
CA ARG A 394 -11.70 -0.56 15.64
C ARG A 394 -10.22 -0.91 15.74
N GLN A 395 -9.57 -1.22 14.61
CA GLN A 395 -8.17 -1.60 14.58
C GLN A 395 -7.29 -0.37 14.38
N ASP A 396 -6.26 -0.27 15.20
CA ASP A 396 -5.17 0.70 15.03
C ASP A 396 -3.86 -0.07 14.89
N GLY A 397 -3.44 -0.26 13.64
CA GLY A 397 -2.20 -0.98 13.34
C GLY A 397 -0.94 -0.25 13.83
N THR A 398 -1.03 1.06 14.04
CA THR A 398 0.08 1.84 14.62
C THR A 398 0.19 1.61 16.11
N ALA A 399 -0.92 1.66 16.85
CA ALA A 399 -0.94 1.36 18.27
C ALA A 399 -0.44 -0.06 18.56
N ALA A 400 -0.92 -1.05 17.79
CA ALA A 400 -0.47 -2.44 17.94
C ALA A 400 1.03 -2.62 17.66
N LEU A 401 1.60 -1.86 16.71
CA LEU A 401 3.06 -1.87 16.48
C LEU A 401 3.80 -1.17 17.63
N LEU A 402 3.28 -0.05 18.15
CA LEU A 402 3.87 0.65 19.29
C LEU A 402 3.92 -0.21 20.54
N GLU A 403 2.85 -0.95 20.85
CA GLU A 403 2.82 -1.91 21.98
C GLU A 403 3.89 -2.99 21.84
N GLU A 404 4.23 -3.39 20.61
CA GLU A 404 5.29 -4.38 20.39
C GLU A 404 6.70 -3.77 20.39
N LEU A 405 6.81 -2.51 20.07
CA LEU A 405 8.05 -1.75 20.15
C LEU A 405 8.28 -1.21 21.57
N GLY A 406 7.26 -1.07 22.37
CA GLY A 406 7.26 -0.61 23.76
C GLY A 406 7.45 -1.68 24.75
#